data_068186c7ae8e41d0d789efa565fded5e
#
_entry.id   068186c7ae8e41d0d789efa565fded5e
#
_cell.length_a   1.000
_cell.length_b   1.000
_cell.length_c   1.000
_cell.angle_alpha   90.00
_cell.angle_beta   90.00
_cell.angle_gamma   90.00
#
_symmetry.space_group_name_H-M   'P 1'
#
loop_
_entity.id
_entity.type
_entity.pdbx_description
1 polymer ?
#
loop_
_entity_poly.entity_id
_entity_poly.type
_entity_poly.pdbx_seq_one_letter_code
_entity_poly.pdbx_strand_id
1 'polypeptide(L)'
;MANDRRGMSSVEAFSSLLYELIAMNKLSGSRVARVTESATHALHDPEGLSKVMLKAHMRAPPQNKLVSLYLFDAIARHAQDIARRNGTGLQTSEPPAKLAANAAAFLHMLQEPAAQVGTDSLHHAPPEQREKVRKVMDIWDRAGTFHPRILQRIR
;
A
#
# COMPACT_ATOMS: atom_id res chain seq x y z
N MET A 1 -12.94 7.18 20.35
CA MET A 1 -12.26 7.30 20.04
C MET A 1 -11.23 7.42 20.60
N ALA A 2 -10.67 6.81 20.49
CA ALA A 2 -9.52 6.79 21.10
C ALA A 2 -8.99 8.08 21.38
N ASN A 3 -8.87 8.35 22.56
CA ASN A 3 -8.46 9.59 22.94
C ASN A 3 -7.07 9.91 22.66
N ASP A 4 -6.19 8.92 22.71
CA ASP A 4 -4.79 9.15 22.43
C ASP A 4 -4.56 9.55 20.99
N ARG A 5 -5.56 9.28 20.16
CA ARG A 5 -5.46 9.64 18.76
C ARG A 5 -6.25 10.87 18.42
N ARG A 6 -6.72 11.57 19.46
CA ARG A 6 -7.44 12.79 19.24
C ARG A 6 -6.50 13.77 18.57
N GLY A 7 -6.90 14.37 17.49
CA GLY A 7 -6.04 15.25 16.71
C GLY A 7 -5.20 14.55 15.67
N MET A 8 -5.14 13.22 15.71
CA MET A 8 -4.39 12.46 14.71
C MET A 8 -5.33 12.12 13.56
N SER A 9 -4.98 12.48 12.34
CA SER A 9 -5.78 12.15 11.17
C SER A 9 -5.66 10.67 10.86
N SER A 10 -6.57 10.15 10.02
CA SER A 10 -6.51 8.77 9.57
C SER A 10 -5.22 8.49 8.83
N VAL A 11 -4.73 9.45 8.04
CA VAL A 11 -3.46 9.30 7.32
C VAL A 11 -2.29 9.25 8.30
N GLU A 12 -2.31 10.07 9.34
CA GLU A 12 -1.27 10.06 10.36
C GLU A 12 -1.24 8.74 11.12
N ALA A 13 -2.43 8.23 11.48
CA ALA A 13 -2.52 6.94 12.16
C ALA A 13 -2.00 5.82 11.27
N PHE A 14 -2.36 5.85 9.98
CA PHE A 14 -1.85 4.89 9.01
C PHE A 14 -0.33 4.99 8.89
N SER A 15 0.19 6.21 8.80
CA SER A 15 1.63 6.44 8.67
C SER A 15 2.38 5.82 9.84
N SER A 16 1.93 6.07 11.06
CA SER A 16 2.56 5.52 12.26
C SER A 16 2.58 4.00 12.24
N LEU A 17 1.46 3.39 11.87
CA LEU A 17 1.37 1.95 11.81
C LEU A 17 2.27 1.37 10.73
N LEU A 18 2.29 1.99 9.55
CA LEU A 18 3.10 1.50 8.44
C LEU A 18 4.58 1.52 8.79
N TYR A 19 5.06 2.63 9.35
CA TYR A 19 6.47 2.72 9.76
C TYR A 19 6.81 1.70 10.82
N GLU A 20 5.89 1.47 11.77
CA GLU A 20 6.11 0.47 12.81
C GLU A 20 6.25 -0.92 12.21
N LEU A 21 5.35 -1.30 11.29
CA LEU A 21 5.37 -2.62 10.70
C LEU A 21 6.59 -2.86 9.82
N ILE A 22 7.03 -1.82 9.08
CA ILE A 22 8.27 -1.91 8.31
C ILE A 22 9.46 -2.13 9.24
N ALA A 23 9.51 -1.38 10.34
CA ALA A 23 10.61 -1.49 11.29
C ALA A 23 10.66 -2.87 11.96
N MET A 24 9.50 -3.47 12.22
CA MET A 24 9.44 -4.81 12.80
C MET A 24 9.99 -5.86 11.84
N ASN A 25 9.87 -5.61 10.56
CA ASN A 25 10.39 -6.47 9.49
C ASN A 25 9.87 -7.90 9.57
N LYS A 26 8.64 -8.07 10.05
CA LYS A 26 7.97 -9.37 10.13
C LYS A 26 6.51 -9.19 9.73
N LEU A 27 6.02 -10.10 8.89
CA LEU A 27 4.64 -10.06 8.47
C LEU A 27 3.85 -11.20 9.10
N SER A 28 2.56 -10.96 9.28
CA SER A 28 1.60 -11.97 9.68
C SER A 28 0.26 -11.54 9.09
N GLY A 29 -0.68 -12.47 9.02
CA GLY A 29 -2.01 -12.15 8.53
C GLY A 29 -2.66 -11.03 9.32
N SER A 30 -2.48 -11.02 10.65
CA SER A 30 -3.09 -9.99 11.48
C SER A 30 -2.45 -8.62 11.25
N ARG A 31 -1.14 -8.57 11.02
CA ARG A 31 -0.48 -7.29 10.73
C ARG A 31 -0.91 -6.73 9.39
N VAL A 32 -1.01 -7.58 8.38
CA VAL A 32 -1.48 -7.15 7.08
C VAL A 32 -2.92 -6.65 7.19
N ALA A 33 -3.78 -7.37 7.91
CA ALA A 33 -5.17 -6.95 8.11
C ALA A 33 -5.25 -5.59 8.79
N ARG A 34 -4.41 -5.36 9.80
CA ARG A 34 -4.41 -4.07 10.50
C ARG A 34 -4.04 -2.92 9.59
N VAL A 35 -3.02 -3.09 8.77
CA VAL A 35 -2.56 -1.98 7.92
C VAL A 35 -3.54 -1.73 6.77
N THR A 36 -4.15 -2.78 6.20
CA THR A 36 -5.14 -2.58 5.15
C THR A 36 -6.41 -1.94 5.69
N GLU A 37 -6.80 -2.28 6.90
CA GLU A 37 -7.94 -1.63 7.54
C GLU A 37 -7.63 -0.16 7.79
N SER A 38 -6.45 0.14 8.31
CA SER A 38 -6.04 1.53 8.55
C SER A 38 -6.02 2.33 7.25
N ALA A 39 -5.53 1.74 6.16
CA ALA A 39 -5.54 2.38 4.85
C ALA A 39 -6.96 2.65 4.38
N THR A 40 -7.89 1.72 4.62
CA THR A 40 -9.29 1.89 4.23
C THR A 40 -9.88 3.14 4.86
N HIS A 41 -9.60 3.36 6.15
CA HIS A 41 -10.08 4.55 6.85
C HIS A 41 -9.43 5.84 6.36
N ALA A 42 -8.33 5.75 5.63
CA ALA A 42 -7.61 6.92 5.10
C ALA A 42 -7.86 7.15 3.60
N LEU A 43 -8.70 6.34 2.96
CA LEU A 43 -8.95 6.45 1.52
C LEU A 43 -9.59 7.77 1.10
N HIS A 44 -10.22 8.48 2.04
CA HIS A 44 -10.79 9.79 1.76
C HIS A 44 -9.72 10.84 1.45
N ASP A 45 -8.45 10.55 1.74
CA ASP A 45 -7.33 11.41 1.37
C ASP A 45 -6.34 10.57 0.55
N PRO A 46 -6.70 10.27 -0.71
CA PRO A 46 -5.87 9.37 -1.53
C PRO A 46 -4.49 9.92 -1.80
N GLU A 47 -4.36 11.24 -1.95
CA GLU A 47 -3.05 11.85 -2.18
C GLU A 47 -2.15 11.70 -0.95
N GLY A 48 -2.67 12.01 0.24
CA GLY A 48 -1.91 11.87 1.47
C GLY A 48 -1.48 10.43 1.72
N LEU A 49 -2.41 9.50 1.49
CA LEU A 49 -2.14 8.08 1.67
C LEU A 49 -1.03 7.62 0.73
N SER A 50 -1.11 8.01 -0.54
CA SER A 50 -0.11 7.64 -1.55
C SER A 50 1.28 8.18 -1.19
N LYS A 51 1.35 9.43 -0.74
CA LYS A 51 2.63 10.04 -0.36
C LYS A 51 3.28 9.33 0.81
N VAL A 52 2.49 8.95 1.81
CA VAL A 52 3.01 8.22 2.97
C VAL A 52 3.60 6.90 2.54
N MET A 53 2.90 6.17 1.66
CA MET A 53 3.35 4.86 1.23
C MET A 53 4.68 4.94 0.48
N LEU A 54 4.81 5.90 -0.43
CA LEU A 54 6.06 6.08 -1.16
C LEU A 54 7.20 6.45 -0.21
N LYS A 55 6.96 7.42 0.65
CA LYS A 55 8.00 7.91 1.55
C LYS A 55 8.47 6.83 2.52
N ALA A 56 7.53 6.07 3.08
CA ALA A 56 7.88 5.01 4.02
C ALA A 56 8.74 3.94 3.35
N HIS A 57 8.38 3.55 2.12
CA HIS A 57 9.16 2.56 1.40
C HIS A 57 10.56 3.07 1.09
N MET A 58 10.65 4.29 0.58
CA MET A 58 11.95 4.84 0.19
C MET A 58 12.90 4.97 1.37
N ARG A 59 12.37 5.17 2.57
CA ARG A 59 13.17 5.28 3.79
C ARG A 59 13.52 3.94 4.44
N ALA A 60 12.88 2.86 4.02
CA ALA A 60 13.15 1.55 4.61
C ALA A 60 14.57 1.11 4.28
N PRO A 61 15.30 0.54 5.26
CA PRO A 61 16.64 0.04 4.98
C PRO A 61 16.59 -1.18 4.05
N PRO A 62 17.71 -1.52 3.41
CA PRO A 62 17.71 -2.60 2.41
C PRO A 62 17.09 -3.90 2.90
N GLN A 63 17.41 -4.34 4.12
CA GLN A 63 16.88 -5.61 4.63
C GLN A 63 15.38 -5.58 4.85
N ASN A 64 14.77 -4.39 4.90
CA ASN A 64 13.34 -4.24 5.14
C ASN A 64 12.55 -3.92 3.89
N LYS A 65 13.24 -3.82 2.73
CA LYS A 65 12.56 -3.46 1.48
C LYS A 65 11.51 -4.48 1.06
N LEU A 66 11.78 -5.76 1.25
CA LEU A 66 10.81 -6.78 0.82
C LEU A 66 9.54 -6.73 1.68
N VAL A 67 9.67 -6.59 3.00
CA VAL A 67 8.49 -6.46 3.86
C VAL A 67 7.71 -5.19 3.50
N SER A 68 8.42 -4.08 3.28
CA SER A 68 7.79 -2.83 2.87
C SER A 68 7.05 -3.00 1.55
N LEU A 69 7.64 -3.70 0.59
CA LEU A 69 7.00 -3.97 -0.71
C LEU A 69 5.75 -4.83 -0.53
N TYR A 70 5.80 -5.86 0.31
CA TYR A 70 4.64 -6.70 0.58
C TYR A 70 3.50 -5.89 1.19
N LEU A 71 3.81 -4.94 2.08
CA LEU A 71 2.78 -4.07 2.66
C LEU A 71 2.19 -3.14 1.61
N PHE A 72 3.05 -2.56 0.77
CA PHE A 72 2.61 -1.72 -0.34
C PHE A 72 1.66 -2.52 -1.26
N ASP A 73 2.05 -3.74 -1.61
CA ASP A 73 1.27 -4.63 -2.46
C ASP A 73 -0.09 -4.96 -1.81
N ALA A 74 -0.09 -5.32 -0.54
CA ALA A 74 -1.33 -5.69 0.15
C ALA A 74 -2.32 -4.53 0.16
N ILE A 75 -1.83 -3.32 0.41
CA ILE A 75 -2.69 -2.14 0.45
C ILE A 75 -3.23 -1.83 -0.95
N ALA A 76 -2.37 -1.90 -1.97
CA ALA A 76 -2.79 -1.63 -3.35
C ALA A 76 -3.84 -2.63 -3.81
N ARG A 77 -3.63 -3.91 -3.56
CA ARG A 77 -4.59 -4.92 -4.00
C ARG A 77 -5.88 -4.88 -3.19
N HIS A 78 -5.79 -4.47 -1.93
CA HIS A 78 -6.99 -4.28 -1.12
C HIS A 78 -7.85 -3.14 -1.69
N ALA A 79 -7.21 -2.03 -2.07
CA ALA A 79 -7.91 -0.92 -2.71
C ALA A 79 -8.50 -1.36 -4.05
N GLN A 80 -7.79 -2.18 -4.81
CA GLN A 80 -8.29 -2.72 -6.07
C GLN A 80 -9.55 -3.55 -5.84
N ASP A 81 -9.55 -4.36 -4.78
CA ASP A 81 -10.71 -5.18 -4.43
C ASP A 81 -11.90 -4.29 -4.03
N ILE A 82 -11.65 -3.24 -3.25
CA ILE A 82 -12.71 -2.30 -2.87
C ILE A 82 -13.35 -1.68 -4.12
N ALA A 83 -12.52 -1.22 -5.06
CA ALA A 83 -13.04 -0.62 -6.28
C ALA A 83 -13.84 -1.62 -7.11
N ARG A 84 -13.37 -2.86 -7.22
CA ARG A 84 -14.05 -3.91 -7.99
C ARG A 84 -15.39 -4.33 -7.39
N ARG A 85 -15.49 -4.28 -6.06
CA ARG A 85 -16.74 -4.60 -5.36
C ARG A 85 -17.68 -3.40 -5.27
N ASN A 86 -17.33 -2.28 -5.85
CA ASN A 86 -18.10 -1.04 -5.75
C ASN A 86 -18.27 -0.61 -4.29
N GLY A 87 -17.25 -0.92 -3.46
CA GLY A 87 -17.23 -0.51 -2.06
C GLY A 87 -18.08 -1.33 -1.12
N THR A 88 -18.68 -2.43 -1.61
CA THR A 88 -19.57 -3.25 -0.76
C THR A 88 -18.78 -4.21 0.10
N GLY A 89 -19.41 -4.71 1.16
CA GLY A 89 -18.83 -5.76 1.99
C GLY A 89 -17.85 -5.29 3.04
N LEU A 90 -17.76 -3.98 3.27
CA LEU A 90 -16.84 -3.43 4.26
C LEU A 90 -17.61 -2.73 5.37
N GLN A 91 -17.08 -2.85 6.58
CA GLN A 91 -17.65 -2.15 7.74
C GLN A 91 -17.01 -0.79 7.87
N THR A 92 -17.63 0.22 7.29
CA THR A 92 -17.13 1.58 7.31
C THR A 92 -18.33 2.51 7.30
N SER A 93 -18.13 3.73 7.79
CA SER A 93 -19.17 4.75 7.78
C SER A 93 -19.34 5.40 6.40
N GLU A 94 -18.38 5.18 5.49
CA GLU A 94 -18.46 5.76 4.15
C GLU A 94 -19.49 5.03 3.29
N PRO A 95 -20.27 5.76 2.48
CA PRO A 95 -21.15 5.09 1.51
C PRO A 95 -20.31 4.25 0.54
N PRO A 96 -20.79 3.07 0.17
CA PRO A 96 -20.01 2.19 -0.73
C PRO A 96 -19.54 2.85 -2.02
N ALA A 97 -20.40 3.64 -2.68
CA ALA A 97 -20.02 4.28 -3.93
C ALA A 97 -18.87 5.28 -3.72
N LYS A 98 -18.89 5.99 -2.61
CA LYS A 98 -17.84 6.95 -2.31
C LYS A 98 -16.54 6.24 -1.97
N LEU A 99 -16.63 5.16 -1.20
CA LEU A 99 -15.47 4.36 -0.86
C LEU A 99 -14.82 3.79 -2.13
N ALA A 100 -15.62 3.27 -3.06
CA ALA A 100 -15.10 2.74 -4.32
C ALA A 100 -14.43 3.83 -5.15
N ALA A 101 -15.03 5.03 -5.20
CA ALA A 101 -14.44 6.15 -5.94
C ALA A 101 -13.12 6.57 -5.32
N ASN A 102 -13.03 6.61 -3.99
CA ASN A 102 -11.80 6.95 -3.30
C ASN A 102 -10.72 5.89 -3.55
N ALA A 103 -11.09 4.62 -3.53
CA ALA A 103 -10.15 3.54 -3.81
C ALA A 103 -9.60 3.64 -5.23
N ALA A 104 -10.47 3.93 -6.21
CA ALA A 104 -10.05 4.09 -7.60
C ALA A 104 -9.11 5.28 -7.76
N ALA A 105 -9.42 6.41 -7.12
CA ALA A 105 -8.55 7.59 -7.15
C ALA A 105 -7.19 7.29 -6.53
N PHE A 106 -7.19 6.57 -5.43
CA PHE A 106 -5.96 6.17 -4.75
C PHE A 106 -5.09 5.30 -5.66
N LEU A 107 -5.69 4.29 -6.31
CA LEU A 107 -4.95 3.44 -7.24
C LEU A 107 -4.36 4.22 -8.39
N HIS A 108 -5.09 5.22 -8.90
CA HIS A 108 -4.57 6.07 -9.96
C HIS A 108 -3.34 6.84 -9.46
N MET A 109 -3.42 7.36 -8.25
CA MET A 109 -2.30 8.11 -7.66
C MET A 109 -1.12 7.23 -7.30
N LEU A 110 -1.33 5.92 -7.12
CA LEU A 110 -0.25 5.00 -6.83
C LEU A 110 0.54 4.57 -8.06
N GLN A 111 0.10 4.91 -9.28
CA GLN A 111 0.77 4.45 -10.50
C GLN A 111 2.25 4.83 -10.51
N GLU A 112 2.55 6.12 -10.37
CA GLU A 112 3.95 6.57 -10.36
C GLU A 112 4.72 6.04 -9.15
N PRO A 113 4.19 6.11 -7.94
CA PRO A 113 4.86 5.52 -6.79
C PRO A 113 5.17 4.03 -6.96
N ALA A 114 4.28 3.27 -7.61
CA ALA A 114 4.51 1.85 -7.82
C ALA A 114 5.76 1.61 -8.66
N ALA A 115 5.97 2.41 -9.71
CA ALA A 115 7.18 2.30 -10.52
C ALA A 115 8.43 2.59 -9.68
N GLN A 116 8.37 3.61 -8.84
CA GLN A 116 9.50 3.99 -7.99
C GLN A 116 9.79 2.91 -6.94
N VAL A 117 8.74 2.41 -6.30
CA VAL A 117 8.86 1.37 -5.27
C VAL A 117 9.43 0.09 -5.86
N GLY A 118 8.94 -0.30 -7.05
CA GLY A 118 9.42 -1.50 -7.72
C GLY A 118 10.89 -1.38 -8.08
N THR A 119 11.28 -0.26 -8.68
CA THR A 119 12.67 -0.03 -9.07
C THR A 119 13.57 0.01 -7.84
N ASP A 120 13.15 0.74 -6.81
CA ASP A 120 13.91 0.83 -5.57
C ASP A 120 14.12 -0.55 -4.94
N SER A 121 13.08 -1.36 -4.92
CA SER A 121 13.16 -2.70 -4.34
C SER A 121 14.14 -3.59 -5.10
N LEU A 122 14.12 -3.55 -6.43
CA LEU A 122 15.05 -4.35 -7.22
C LEU A 122 16.49 -3.93 -7.03
N HIS A 123 16.72 -2.63 -6.81
CA HIS A 123 18.09 -2.12 -6.68
C HIS A 123 18.65 -2.22 -5.28
N HIS A 124 17.80 -2.17 -4.25
CA HIS A 124 18.28 -2.06 -2.88
C HIS A 124 17.99 -3.26 -2.00
N ALA A 125 17.03 -4.12 -2.36
CA ALA A 125 16.80 -5.33 -1.60
C ALA A 125 18.01 -6.25 -1.71
N PRO A 126 18.33 -7.02 -0.66
CA PRO A 126 19.43 -7.98 -0.74
C PRO A 126 19.24 -8.93 -1.91
N PRO A 127 20.34 -9.36 -2.55
CA PRO A 127 20.24 -10.21 -3.74
C PRO A 127 19.37 -11.45 -3.54
N GLU A 128 19.41 -12.05 -2.36
CA GLU A 128 18.63 -13.26 -2.09
C GLU A 128 17.13 -13.00 -2.03
N GLN A 129 16.71 -11.74 -1.93
CA GLN A 129 15.29 -11.38 -1.91
C GLN A 129 14.76 -10.89 -3.25
N ARG A 130 15.64 -10.68 -4.22
CA ARG A 130 15.23 -10.05 -5.49
C ARG A 130 14.24 -10.89 -6.30
N GLU A 131 14.35 -12.21 -6.20
CA GLU A 131 13.39 -13.06 -6.88
C GLU A 131 11.99 -12.88 -6.31
N LYS A 132 11.89 -12.69 -5.01
CA LYS A 132 10.60 -12.43 -4.37
C LYS A 132 10.05 -11.07 -4.77
N VAL A 133 10.92 -10.08 -4.97
CA VAL A 133 10.51 -8.79 -5.49
C VAL A 133 9.90 -8.96 -6.89
N ARG A 134 10.57 -9.72 -7.76
CA ARG A 134 10.07 -9.94 -9.11
C ARG A 134 8.71 -10.63 -9.12
N LYS A 135 8.49 -11.54 -8.15
CA LYS A 135 7.19 -12.21 -8.04
C LYS A 135 6.06 -11.23 -7.73
N VAL A 136 6.34 -10.20 -6.93
CA VAL A 136 5.33 -9.17 -6.68
C VAL A 136 5.01 -8.42 -7.97
N MET A 137 6.03 -8.10 -8.77
CA MET A 137 5.82 -7.44 -10.06
C MET A 137 4.95 -8.30 -10.98
N ASP A 138 5.19 -9.61 -10.99
CA ASP A 138 4.38 -10.55 -11.78
C ASP A 138 2.93 -10.57 -11.30
N ILE A 139 2.71 -10.51 -9.99
CA ILE A 139 1.36 -10.46 -9.42
C ILE A 139 0.65 -9.19 -9.88
N TRP A 140 1.33 -8.04 -9.84
CA TRP A 140 0.74 -6.79 -10.28
C TRP A 140 0.34 -6.84 -11.76
N ASP A 141 1.19 -7.46 -12.58
CA ASP A 141 0.92 -7.59 -14.00
C ASP A 141 -0.30 -8.48 -14.24
N ARG A 142 -0.33 -9.65 -13.61
CA ARG A 142 -1.44 -10.59 -13.81
C ARG A 142 -2.77 -10.10 -13.22
N ALA A 143 -2.71 -9.41 -12.09
CA ALA A 143 -3.91 -8.89 -11.45
C ALA A 143 -4.38 -7.58 -12.04
N GLY A 144 -3.58 -6.96 -12.91
CA GLY A 144 -3.92 -5.66 -13.45
C GLY A 144 -3.95 -4.56 -12.40
N THR A 145 -3.14 -4.70 -11.34
CA THR A 145 -3.12 -3.72 -10.25
C THR A 145 -2.60 -2.38 -10.74
N PHE A 146 -1.59 -2.41 -11.59
CA PHE A 146 -1.01 -1.19 -12.17
C PHE A 146 -0.93 -1.34 -13.68
N HIS A 147 -0.95 -0.21 -14.38
CA HIS A 147 -0.94 -0.20 -15.84
C HIS A 147 0.35 -0.82 -16.38
N PRO A 148 0.28 -1.60 -17.47
CA PRO A 148 1.49 -2.21 -18.04
C PRO A 148 2.62 -1.23 -18.31
N ARG A 149 2.31 0.01 -18.71
CA ARG A 149 3.35 1.02 -18.94
C ARG A 149 4.12 1.34 -17.67
N ILE A 150 3.43 1.31 -16.52
CA ILE A 150 4.08 1.56 -15.23
C ILE A 150 5.02 0.41 -14.92
N LEU A 151 4.55 -0.83 -15.11
CA LEU A 151 5.35 -2.01 -14.80
C LEU A 151 6.57 -2.12 -15.70
N GLN A 152 6.46 -1.69 -16.96
CA GLN A 152 7.57 -1.71 -17.89
C GLN A 152 8.71 -0.76 -17.52
N ARG A 153 8.41 0.23 -16.68
CA ARG A 153 9.42 1.19 -16.21
C ARG A 153 10.24 0.66 -15.05
N ILE A 154 9.83 -0.45 -14.46
CA ILE A 154 10.54 -1.03 -13.31
C ILE A 154 11.75 -1.80 -13.84
N ARG A 155 12.93 -1.43 -13.36
CA ARG A 155 14.16 -2.03 -13.83
C ARG A 155 15.10 -2.40 -12.71
#